data_c12e30d65c1ea0626b7565cc048fe345
#
_entry.id   c12e30d65c1ea0626b7565cc048fe345
#
_cell.length_a   1.000
_cell.length_b   1.000
_cell.length_c   1.000
_cell.angle_alpha   90.00
_cell.angle_beta   90.00
_cell.angle_gamma   90.00
#
_symmetry.space_group_name_H-M   'P 1'
#
loop_
_entity.id
_entity.type
_entity.pdbx_description
1 polymer ?
#
loop_
_entity_poly.entity_id
_entity_poly.type
_entity_poly.pdbx_seq_one_letter_code
_entity_poly.pdbx_strand_id
1 'polypeptide(L)'
;SYQSGDPFLVPQIHRATFFDAGWKWVNFSLSYDHCWNMYTSYTRPYDDINHPGVLLFGMASIPHTNRYGGSIVLSPKIGIWQPQFTTGIDWFNSHATSIGITQNWNEPRFYFIFDNNFSFPKGWFFNIKGVLSPGAKQSYAIWKTEGRVDAQLTKSFLKDQALKVSLTAKDIFHTAHRYFTIYGDRTFSSSREYTDQQRFGIRLSYQFNATKSKYNGTGAGAS
;
A
#
# COMPACT_ATOMS: atom_id res chain seq x y z
N SER A 1 -6.98 6.55 -30.36
CA SER A 1 -5.72 6.12 -29.69
C SER A 1 -5.16 4.90 -30.38
N TYR A 2 -3.85 4.84 -30.51
CA TYR A 2 -3.13 3.68 -31.02
C TYR A 2 -2.33 3.06 -29.88
N GLN A 3 -2.25 1.73 -29.84
CA GLN A 3 -1.43 0.99 -28.91
C GLN A 3 -0.33 0.28 -29.70
N SER A 4 0.93 0.48 -29.31
CA SER A 4 2.09 -0.16 -29.94
C SER A 4 2.92 -0.88 -28.89
N GLY A 5 3.33 -2.10 -29.20
CA GLY A 5 4.38 -2.79 -28.47
C GLY A 5 5.75 -2.36 -28.98
N ASP A 6 6.77 -2.49 -28.14
CA ASP A 6 8.17 -2.32 -28.52
C ASP A 6 8.84 -3.69 -28.67
N PRO A 7 9.15 -4.13 -29.89
CA PRO A 7 9.80 -5.42 -30.13
C PRO A 7 11.27 -5.44 -29.66
N PHE A 8 11.85 -4.29 -29.32
CA PHE A 8 13.24 -4.13 -28.89
C PHE A 8 13.39 -3.99 -27.36
N LEU A 9 12.34 -4.26 -26.58
CA LEU A 9 12.45 -4.28 -25.12
C LEU A 9 13.49 -5.32 -24.70
N VAL A 10 14.49 -4.85 -23.98
CA VAL A 10 15.53 -5.70 -23.38
C VAL A 10 15.07 -6.23 -22.01
N PRO A 11 15.58 -7.37 -21.55
CA PRO A 11 15.17 -7.93 -20.26
C PRO A 11 15.38 -6.93 -19.11
N GLN A 12 14.38 -6.85 -18.25
CA GLN A 12 14.46 -6.09 -17.01
C GLN A 12 15.20 -6.92 -15.95
N ILE A 13 16.19 -6.32 -15.28
CA ILE A 13 17.00 -6.97 -14.26
C ILE A 13 16.90 -6.19 -12.96
N HIS A 14 16.58 -6.89 -11.87
CA HIS A 14 16.54 -6.33 -10.52
C HIS A 14 17.65 -6.86 -9.64
N ARG A 15 18.20 -5.95 -8.83
CA ARG A 15 19.08 -6.30 -7.73
C ARG A 15 18.58 -5.63 -6.46
N ALA A 16 18.04 -6.41 -5.55
CA ALA A 16 17.48 -5.91 -4.30
C ALA A 16 18.35 -6.33 -3.11
N THR A 17 18.46 -5.45 -2.15
CA THR A 17 19.12 -5.68 -0.86
C THR A 17 18.17 -5.24 0.24
N PHE A 18 18.04 -6.07 1.27
CA PHE A 18 17.16 -5.82 2.42
C PHE A 18 17.96 -5.95 3.71
N PHE A 19 17.63 -5.11 4.66
CA PHE A 19 18.12 -5.18 6.03
C PHE A 19 16.94 -4.99 6.98
N ASP A 20 16.75 -5.98 7.85
CA ASP A 20 15.72 -5.95 8.88
C ASP A 20 16.34 -6.16 10.24
N ALA A 21 15.92 -5.37 11.21
CA ALA A 21 16.34 -5.48 12.60
C ALA A 21 15.17 -5.29 13.54
N GLY A 22 15.10 -6.12 14.58
CA GLY A 22 14.07 -6.06 15.59
C GLY A 22 14.63 -6.05 17.00
N TRP A 23 14.10 -5.18 17.86
CA TRP A 23 14.43 -5.15 19.26
C TRP A 23 13.19 -4.84 20.10
N LYS A 24 12.78 -5.81 20.93
CA LYS A 24 11.57 -5.72 21.74
C LYS A 24 10.34 -5.39 20.88
N TRP A 25 9.82 -4.17 21.02
CA TRP A 25 8.63 -3.65 20.33
C TRP A 25 8.97 -2.71 19.16
N VAL A 26 10.24 -2.64 18.77
CA VAL A 26 10.70 -1.82 17.65
C VAL A 26 11.20 -2.74 16.54
N ASN A 27 10.71 -2.55 15.32
CA ASN A 27 11.25 -3.16 14.12
C ASN A 27 11.67 -2.06 13.15
N PHE A 28 12.78 -2.28 12.50
CA PHE A 28 13.36 -1.37 11.52
C PHE A 28 13.70 -2.13 10.25
N SER A 29 13.33 -1.60 9.11
CA SER A 29 13.62 -2.18 7.80
C SER A 29 14.20 -1.15 6.87
N LEU A 30 15.21 -1.55 6.10
CA LEU A 30 15.76 -0.80 4.98
C LEU A 30 15.75 -1.67 3.74
N SER A 31 15.52 -1.06 2.59
CA SER A 31 15.60 -1.72 1.29
C SER A 31 16.23 -0.81 0.26
N TYR A 32 16.99 -1.42 -0.63
CA TYR A 32 17.51 -0.81 -1.83
C TYR A 32 17.26 -1.74 -3.01
N ASP A 33 16.64 -1.22 -4.05
CA ASP A 33 16.43 -1.94 -5.30
C ASP A 33 17.02 -1.11 -6.45
N HIS A 34 17.90 -1.74 -7.23
CA HIS A 34 18.38 -1.21 -8.50
C HIS A 34 17.79 -2.04 -9.63
N CYS A 35 17.16 -1.35 -10.55
CA CYS A 35 16.56 -1.98 -11.72
C CYS A 35 17.19 -1.44 -12.99
N TRP A 36 17.71 -2.35 -13.82
CA TRP A 36 18.10 -2.08 -15.20
C TRP A 36 16.92 -2.32 -16.12
N ASN A 37 16.75 -1.44 -17.10
CA ASN A 37 15.74 -1.53 -18.15
C ASN A 37 14.32 -1.66 -17.58
N MET A 38 13.98 -0.81 -16.61
CA MET A 38 12.65 -0.82 -16.02
C MET A 38 11.59 -0.50 -17.09
N TYR A 39 10.65 -1.41 -17.27
CA TYR A 39 9.55 -1.17 -18.20
C TYR A 39 8.56 -0.16 -17.64
N THR A 40 8.18 0.77 -18.48
CA THR A 40 7.13 1.73 -18.17
C THR A 40 6.27 2.02 -19.38
N SER A 41 5.01 2.33 -19.14
CA SER A 41 4.13 2.87 -20.16
C SER A 41 4.40 4.36 -20.34
N TYR A 42 4.31 4.84 -21.55
CA TYR A 42 4.38 6.27 -21.87
C TYR A 42 3.23 6.66 -22.78
N THR A 43 2.93 7.95 -22.76
CA THR A 43 1.94 8.57 -23.65
C THR A 43 2.58 9.74 -24.36
N ARG A 44 2.41 9.81 -25.65
CA ARG A 44 2.86 10.95 -26.48
C ARG A 44 1.85 11.23 -27.59
N PRO A 45 1.86 12.44 -28.17
CA PRO A 45 1.14 12.67 -29.41
C PRO A 45 1.58 11.68 -30.49
N TYR A 46 0.63 11.17 -31.29
CA TYR A 46 0.93 10.27 -32.40
C TYR A 46 1.53 11.04 -33.56
N ASP A 47 0.81 12.04 -34.03
CA ASP A 47 1.20 12.94 -35.10
C ASP A 47 0.41 14.25 -34.95
N ASP A 48 1.07 15.29 -34.49
CA ASP A 48 0.42 16.57 -34.18
C ASP A 48 -0.05 17.31 -35.45
N ILE A 49 0.52 16.97 -36.60
CA ILE A 49 0.26 17.67 -37.87
C ILE A 49 -0.93 17.02 -38.59
N ASN A 50 -0.85 15.72 -38.85
CA ASN A 50 -1.86 15.01 -39.64
C ASN A 50 -2.99 14.42 -38.81
N HIS A 51 -2.71 14.15 -37.50
CA HIS A 51 -3.67 13.54 -36.58
C HIS A 51 -3.70 14.27 -35.25
N PRO A 52 -4.11 15.55 -35.21
CA PRO A 52 -4.12 16.34 -33.98
C PRO A 52 -5.05 15.70 -32.92
N GLY A 53 -4.56 15.64 -31.69
CA GLY A 53 -5.30 15.07 -30.56
C GLY A 53 -5.30 13.54 -30.47
N VAL A 54 -4.63 12.84 -31.40
CA VAL A 54 -4.44 11.38 -31.31
C VAL A 54 -3.22 11.08 -30.44
N LEU A 55 -3.42 10.21 -29.43
CA LEU A 55 -2.37 9.80 -28.51
C LEU A 55 -1.88 8.38 -28.84
N LEU A 56 -0.58 8.22 -28.80
CA LEU A 56 0.11 6.94 -28.85
C LEU A 56 0.42 6.47 -27.43
N PHE A 57 -0.04 5.29 -27.09
CA PHE A 57 0.34 4.59 -25.86
C PHE A 57 1.36 3.51 -26.21
N GLY A 58 2.50 3.53 -25.55
CA GLY A 58 3.57 2.57 -25.80
C GLY A 58 4.22 2.10 -24.52
N MET A 59 5.11 1.12 -24.67
CA MET A 59 6.02 0.65 -23.64
C MET A 59 7.44 1.07 -23.97
N ALA A 60 8.20 1.43 -22.94
CA ALA A 60 9.61 1.77 -23.11
C ALA A 60 10.40 1.29 -21.90
N SER A 61 11.73 1.29 -22.03
CA SER A 61 12.64 0.96 -20.95
C SER A 61 13.34 2.21 -20.42
N ILE A 62 13.33 2.40 -19.11
CA ILE A 62 14.21 3.34 -18.42
C ILE A 62 15.50 2.60 -18.06
N PRO A 63 16.68 3.03 -18.55
CA PRO A 63 17.92 2.25 -18.41
C PRO A 63 18.29 1.90 -16.97
N HIS A 64 18.13 2.86 -16.04
CA HIS A 64 18.49 2.70 -14.64
C HIS A 64 17.45 3.38 -13.74
N THR A 65 17.02 2.65 -12.73
CA THR A 65 16.18 3.21 -11.66
C THR A 65 16.68 2.72 -10.31
N ASN A 66 16.55 3.56 -9.31
CA ASN A 66 16.88 3.22 -7.93
C ASN A 66 15.65 3.44 -7.05
N ARG A 67 15.40 2.50 -6.17
CA ARG A 67 14.34 2.64 -5.16
C ARG A 67 14.94 2.39 -3.78
N TYR A 68 14.73 3.33 -2.90
CA TYR A 68 15.13 3.26 -1.50
C TYR A 68 13.88 3.18 -0.64
N GLY A 69 13.81 2.19 0.21
CA GLY A 69 12.73 2.02 1.17
C GLY A 69 13.27 2.04 2.59
N GLY A 70 12.49 2.54 3.50
CA GLY A 70 12.77 2.46 4.92
C GLY A 70 11.49 2.47 5.72
N SER A 71 11.44 1.73 6.83
CA SER A 71 10.32 1.77 7.73
C SER A 71 10.71 1.52 9.18
N ILE A 72 9.94 2.09 10.08
CA ILE A 72 10.00 1.84 11.52
C ILE A 72 8.60 1.44 11.97
N VAL A 73 8.53 0.31 12.68
CA VAL A 73 7.30 -0.18 13.31
C VAL A 73 7.48 -0.18 14.81
N LEU A 74 6.59 0.50 15.53
CA LEU A 74 6.54 0.54 16.98
C LEU A 74 5.28 -0.19 17.43
N SER A 75 5.40 -1.27 18.21
CA SER A 75 4.27 -2.09 18.65
C SER A 75 4.35 -2.46 20.14
N PRO A 76 4.38 -1.48 21.07
CA PRO A 76 4.40 -1.75 22.48
C PRO A 76 3.05 -2.32 22.97
N LYS A 77 3.08 -3.02 24.10
CA LYS A 77 1.87 -3.46 24.79
C LYS A 77 1.74 -2.68 26.11
N ILE A 78 0.70 -1.88 26.24
CA ILE A 78 0.49 -0.99 27.40
C ILE A 78 -0.87 -1.31 28.02
N GLY A 79 -0.88 -2.29 28.95
CA GLY A 79 -2.11 -2.73 29.59
C GLY A 79 -3.15 -3.24 28.59
N ILE A 80 -4.31 -2.57 28.52
CA ILE A 80 -5.39 -2.89 27.59
C ILE A 80 -5.13 -2.40 26.15
N TRP A 81 -4.18 -1.49 25.97
CA TRP A 81 -3.85 -0.85 24.71
C TRP A 81 -2.66 -1.52 24.05
N GLN A 82 -2.83 -1.88 22.78
CA GLN A 82 -1.79 -2.46 21.92
C GLN A 82 -1.72 -1.61 20.65
N PRO A 83 -0.98 -0.49 20.68
CA PRO A 83 -0.76 0.33 19.50
C PRO A 83 0.25 -0.33 18.55
N GLN A 84 0.07 -0.04 17.27
CA GLN A 84 1.08 -0.25 16.25
C GLN A 84 1.19 1.02 15.41
N PHE A 85 2.34 1.67 15.46
CA PHE A 85 2.66 2.81 14.62
C PHE A 85 3.71 2.41 13.61
N THR A 86 3.41 2.62 12.34
CA THR A 86 4.34 2.41 11.25
C THR A 86 4.54 3.72 10.52
N THR A 87 5.78 4.10 10.33
CA THR A 87 6.16 5.18 9.40
C THR A 87 7.21 4.66 8.46
N GLY A 88 7.15 5.12 7.24
CA GLY A 88 8.14 4.73 6.26
C GLY A 88 8.27 5.73 5.12
N ILE A 89 9.26 5.46 4.31
CA ILE A 89 9.65 6.23 3.15
C ILE A 89 9.80 5.30 1.95
N ASP A 90 9.28 5.75 0.82
CA ASP A 90 9.52 5.16 -0.49
C ASP A 90 10.09 6.25 -1.40
N TRP A 91 11.33 6.11 -1.76
CA TRP A 91 12.05 7.07 -2.58
C TRP A 91 12.47 6.43 -3.88
N PHE A 92 11.75 6.74 -4.92
CA PHE A 92 11.99 6.21 -6.25
C PHE A 92 12.68 7.26 -7.12
N ASN A 93 13.88 6.94 -7.56
CA ASN A 93 14.69 7.79 -8.44
C ASN A 93 14.80 7.14 -9.83
N SER A 94 14.25 7.83 -10.82
CA SER A 94 14.35 7.41 -12.22
C SER A 94 14.52 8.62 -13.14
N HIS A 95 15.20 8.42 -14.24
CA HIS A 95 15.41 9.43 -15.26
C HIS A 95 14.61 9.08 -16.53
N ALA A 96 13.36 9.56 -16.58
CA ALA A 96 12.45 9.28 -17.68
C ALA A 96 12.73 10.11 -18.95
N THR A 97 13.77 10.94 -18.96
CA THR A 97 14.19 11.72 -20.14
C THR A 97 14.58 10.85 -21.32
N SER A 98 15.03 9.62 -21.07
CA SER A 98 15.34 8.63 -22.10
C SER A 98 14.13 8.23 -22.96
N ILE A 99 12.93 8.45 -22.47
CA ILE A 99 11.66 8.16 -23.16
C ILE A 99 10.88 9.44 -23.52
N GLY A 100 11.56 10.59 -23.55
CA GLY A 100 10.97 11.87 -23.96
C GLY A 100 10.22 12.62 -22.85
N ILE A 101 10.21 12.12 -21.63
CA ILE A 101 9.55 12.78 -20.49
C ILE A 101 10.54 13.74 -19.83
N THR A 102 10.21 15.03 -19.81
CA THR A 102 11.09 16.09 -19.29
C THR A 102 11.02 16.24 -17.77
N GLN A 103 9.93 15.78 -17.15
CA GLN A 103 9.74 15.82 -15.70
C GLN A 103 10.69 14.82 -15.02
N ASN A 104 11.42 15.32 -14.05
CA ASN A 104 12.36 14.52 -13.28
C ASN A 104 12.35 14.99 -11.82
N TRP A 105 11.33 14.57 -11.08
CA TRP A 105 11.20 14.85 -9.65
C TRP A 105 11.77 13.72 -8.83
N ASN A 106 12.33 14.08 -7.70
CA ASN A 106 13.02 13.14 -6.82
C ASN A 106 12.65 13.40 -5.35
N GLU A 107 11.36 13.57 -5.08
CA GLU A 107 10.85 13.72 -3.71
C GLU A 107 10.56 12.35 -3.10
N PRO A 108 10.98 12.12 -1.85
CA PRO A 108 10.60 10.91 -1.13
C PRO A 108 9.10 10.94 -0.80
N ARG A 109 8.46 9.78 -0.89
CA ARG A 109 7.07 9.60 -0.50
C ARG A 109 7.01 8.95 0.88
N PHE A 110 6.42 9.65 1.83
CA PHE A 110 6.21 9.14 3.18
C PHE A 110 4.87 8.43 3.31
N TYR A 111 4.79 7.52 4.28
CA TYR A 111 3.53 6.94 4.71
C TYR A 111 3.51 6.74 6.22
N PHE A 112 2.32 6.85 6.79
CA PHE A 112 2.05 6.70 8.21
C PHE A 112 0.86 5.77 8.37
N ILE A 113 0.99 4.77 9.23
CA ILE A 113 -0.08 3.86 9.59
C ILE A 113 -0.15 3.82 11.10
N PHE A 114 -1.32 4.01 11.65
CA PHE A 114 -1.59 3.72 13.04
C PHE A 114 -2.70 2.67 13.13
N ASP A 115 -2.47 1.66 13.94
CA ASP A 115 -3.41 0.59 14.22
C ASP A 115 -3.46 0.40 15.73
N ASN A 116 -4.56 0.80 16.35
CA ASN A 116 -4.69 0.83 17.79
C ASN A 116 -5.76 -0.16 18.25
N ASN A 117 -5.33 -1.13 19.02
CA ASN A 117 -6.18 -2.18 19.55
C ASN A 117 -6.38 -1.97 21.06
N PHE A 118 -7.62 -2.00 21.50
CA PHE A 118 -8.01 -1.88 22.92
C PHE A 118 -8.81 -3.12 23.33
N SER A 119 -8.31 -3.84 24.30
CA SER A 119 -8.97 -5.03 24.87
C SER A 119 -9.50 -4.68 26.26
N PHE A 120 -10.80 -4.40 26.33
CA PHE A 120 -11.45 -4.05 27.59
C PHE A 120 -11.98 -5.29 28.33
N PRO A 121 -12.23 -5.19 29.64
CA PRO A 121 -12.90 -6.25 30.39
C PRO A 121 -14.24 -6.65 29.80
N LYS A 122 -14.72 -7.83 30.20
CA LYS A 122 -16.03 -8.38 29.81
C LYS A 122 -16.20 -8.60 28.29
N GLY A 123 -15.07 -8.82 27.55
CA GLY A 123 -15.09 -9.20 26.14
C GLY A 123 -15.39 -8.07 25.16
N TRP A 124 -15.11 -6.83 25.53
CA TRP A 124 -15.11 -5.71 24.58
C TRP A 124 -13.74 -5.54 23.91
N PHE A 125 -13.77 -5.30 22.62
CA PHE A 125 -12.60 -5.01 21.83
C PHE A 125 -12.91 -3.83 20.90
N PHE A 126 -12.01 -2.85 20.86
CA PHE A 126 -12.09 -1.71 19.95
C PHE A 126 -10.80 -1.61 19.15
N ASN A 127 -10.94 -1.40 17.86
CA ASN A 127 -9.83 -1.13 16.95
C ASN A 127 -10.11 0.16 16.21
N ILE A 128 -9.09 1.01 16.08
CA ILE A 128 -9.08 2.16 15.19
C ILE A 128 -7.79 2.15 14.38
N LYS A 129 -7.94 2.23 13.06
CA LYS A 129 -6.85 2.19 12.11
C LYS A 129 -6.89 3.40 11.19
N GLY A 130 -5.75 4.05 11.01
CA GLY A 130 -5.59 5.13 10.06
C GLY A 130 -4.40 4.91 9.16
N VAL A 131 -4.51 5.41 7.94
CA VAL A 131 -3.44 5.45 6.95
C VAL A 131 -3.38 6.87 6.40
N LEU A 132 -2.18 7.43 6.31
CA LEU A 132 -1.91 8.73 5.71
C LEU A 132 -0.67 8.61 4.82
N SER A 133 -0.78 9.03 3.58
CA SER A 133 0.33 9.15 2.64
C SER A 133 0.33 10.59 2.10
N PRO A 134 1.21 11.46 2.58
CA PRO A 134 1.37 12.81 2.06
C PRO A 134 1.66 12.81 0.57
N GLY A 135 1.29 13.89 -0.09
CA GLY A 135 1.61 14.06 -1.50
C GLY A 135 3.11 14.17 -1.73
N ALA A 136 3.55 13.77 -2.94
CA ALA A 136 4.95 13.87 -3.37
C ALA A 136 5.04 13.97 -4.89
N LYS A 137 6.15 14.52 -5.38
CA LYS A 137 6.50 14.51 -6.81
C LYS A 137 7.65 13.52 -7.00
N GLN A 138 7.38 12.46 -7.74
CA GLN A 138 8.32 11.36 -7.88
C GLN A 138 8.40 10.93 -9.33
N SER A 139 9.60 10.93 -9.89
CA SER A 139 9.85 10.66 -11.31
C SER A 139 9.07 11.62 -12.22
N TYR A 140 8.09 11.15 -12.92
CA TYR A 140 7.21 11.90 -13.81
C TYR A 140 5.75 11.95 -13.31
N ALA A 141 5.53 11.71 -12.02
CA ALA A 141 4.20 11.70 -11.41
C ALA A 141 4.10 12.64 -10.21
N ILE A 142 2.95 13.28 -10.08
CA ILE A 142 2.55 14.04 -8.90
C ILE A 142 1.45 13.27 -8.19
N TRP A 143 1.70 12.89 -6.95
CA TRP A 143 0.75 12.24 -6.05
C TRP A 143 0.18 13.27 -5.09
N LYS A 144 -1.11 13.26 -4.88
CA LYS A 144 -1.75 14.08 -3.83
C LYS A 144 -1.78 13.30 -2.52
N THR A 145 -1.98 14.02 -1.43
CA THR A 145 -2.18 13.39 -0.11
C THR A 145 -3.42 12.48 -0.16
N GLU A 146 -3.26 11.26 0.34
CA GLU A 146 -4.33 10.30 0.52
C GLU A 146 -4.35 9.77 1.95
N GLY A 147 -5.51 9.43 2.46
CA GLY A 147 -5.63 8.86 3.80
C GLY A 147 -7.03 8.40 4.12
N ARG A 148 -7.16 7.54 5.10
CA ARG A 148 -8.45 7.06 5.60
C ARG A 148 -8.37 6.65 7.05
N VAL A 149 -9.52 6.60 7.70
CA VAL A 149 -9.69 6.07 9.05
C VAL A 149 -10.79 5.02 9.05
N ASP A 150 -10.49 3.89 9.63
CA ASP A 150 -11.40 2.76 9.83
C ASP A 150 -11.57 2.52 11.36
N ALA A 151 -12.74 2.04 11.80
CA ALA A 151 -12.95 1.62 13.17
C ALA A 151 -13.75 0.33 13.24
N GLN A 152 -13.53 -0.43 14.31
CA GLN A 152 -14.28 -1.65 14.63
C GLN A 152 -14.51 -1.74 16.12
N LEU A 153 -15.75 -2.01 16.50
CA LEU A 153 -16.13 -2.36 17.87
C LEU A 153 -16.67 -3.77 17.88
N THR A 154 -16.10 -4.62 18.71
CA THR A 154 -16.52 -6.03 18.87
C THR A 154 -16.91 -6.31 20.32
N LYS A 155 -18.00 -7.02 20.48
CA LYS A 155 -18.44 -7.57 21.77
C LYS A 155 -18.54 -9.08 21.67
N SER A 156 -17.85 -9.76 22.57
CA SER A 156 -17.95 -11.20 22.74
C SER A 156 -18.95 -11.54 23.83
N PHE A 157 -19.79 -12.53 23.56
CA PHE A 157 -20.85 -13.03 24.43
C PHE A 157 -20.69 -14.53 24.62
N LEU A 158 -21.45 -15.06 25.55
CA LEU A 158 -21.51 -16.47 25.91
C LEU A 158 -20.21 -17.01 26.54
N LYS A 159 -20.30 -18.23 27.03
CA LYS A 159 -19.15 -18.97 27.57
C LYS A 159 -18.16 -19.19 26.45
N ASP A 160 -16.87 -19.10 26.75
CA ASP A 160 -15.76 -19.26 25.79
C ASP A 160 -15.80 -18.29 24.61
N GLN A 161 -16.51 -17.14 24.74
CA GLN A 161 -16.64 -16.12 23.69
C GLN A 161 -17.20 -16.66 22.37
N ALA A 162 -18.08 -17.66 22.47
CA ALA A 162 -18.60 -18.38 21.32
C ALA A 162 -19.42 -17.50 20.36
N LEU A 163 -20.06 -16.44 20.84
CA LEU A 163 -20.78 -15.48 20.00
C LEU A 163 -20.03 -14.14 19.99
N LYS A 164 -19.78 -13.60 18.80
CA LYS A 164 -19.18 -12.27 18.60
C LYS A 164 -20.07 -11.42 17.71
N VAL A 165 -20.29 -10.19 18.14
CA VAL A 165 -20.97 -9.14 17.37
C VAL A 165 -19.95 -8.04 17.11
N SER A 166 -19.74 -7.71 15.84
CA SER A 166 -18.80 -6.66 15.43
C SER A 166 -19.52 -5.60 14.61
N LEU A 167 -19.32 -4.34 15.00
CA LEU A 167 -19.68 -3.16 14.20
C LEU A 167 -18.42 -2.67 13.52
N THR A 168 -18.48 -2.43 12.23
CA THR A 168 -17.36 -1.93 11.43
C THR A 168 -17.76 -0.65 10.71
N ALA A 169 -16.87 0.33 10.71
CA ALA A 169 -16.96 1.54 9.92
C ALA A 169 -15.64 1.69 9.14
N LYS A 170 -15.71 1.66 7.83
CA LYS A 170 -14.55 1.86 6.94
C LYS A 170 -14.65 3.20 6.27
N ASP A 171 -13.49 3.85 6.10
CA ASP A 171 -13.37 5.18 5.51
C ASP A 171 -14.38 6.17 6.11
N ILE A 172 -14.36 6.30 7.44
CA ILE A 172 -15.35 7.06 8.22
C ILE A 172 -15.53 8.48 7.69
N PHE A 173 -14.45 9.11 7.23
CA PHE A 173 -14.45 10.49 6.75
C PHE A 173 -14.62 10.62 5.24
N HIS A 174 -14.81 9.51 4.52
CA HIS A 174 -14.92 9.47 3.06
C HIS A 174 -13.73 10.13 2.35
N THR A 175 -12.52 9.81 2.80
CA THR A 175 -11.27 10.41 2.34
C THR A 175 -10.36 9.45 1.58
N ALA A 176 -10.78 8.19 1.36
CA ALA A 176 -10.03 7.18 0.62
C ALA A 176 -10.05 7.44 -0.89
N HIS A 177 -9.61 8.62 -1.29
CA HIS A 177 -9.53 9.02 -2.70
C HIS A 177 -8.08 9.12 -3.10
N ARG A 178 -7.76 8.58 -4.27
CA ARG A 178 -6.44 8.69 -4.85
C ARG A 178 -6.47 9.67 -6.01
N TYR A 179 -5.61 10.66 -5.95
CA TYR A 179 -5.40 11.63 -7.02
C TYR A 179 -3.94 11.63 -7.44
N PHE A 180 -3.71 11.47 -8.73
CA PHE A 180 -2.37 11.58 -9.27
C PHE A 180 -2.41 12.15 -10.70
N THR A 181 -1.30 12.76 -11.08
CA THR A 181 -1.05 13.23 -12.45
C THR A 181 0.22 12.60 -12.94
N ILE A 182 0.16 11.90 -14.06
CA ILE A 182 1.31 11.32 -14.76
C ILE A 182 1.61 12.18 -15.97
N TYR A 183 2.86 12.49 -16.15
CA TYR A 183 3.35 13.27 -17.28
C TYR A 183 3.94 12.35 -18.33
N GLY A 184 3.62 12.63 -19.59
CA GLY A 184 4.20 12.01 -20.78
C GLY A 184 5.00 13.03 -21.59
N ASP A 185 5.42 12.66 -22.80
CA ASP A 185 6.03 13.59 -23.74
C ASP A 185 4.97 14.59 -24.23
N ARG A 186 5.11 15.86 -23.85
CA ARG A 186 4.19 16.96 -24.19
C ARG A 186 2.71 16.70 -23.80
N THR A 187 2.46 15.72 -22.94
CA THR A 187 1.14 15.32 -22.49
C THR A 187 1.11 15.13 -20.98
N PHE A 188 -0.07 15.13 -20.41
CA PHE A 188 -0.28 14.69 -19.05
C PHE A 188 -1.65 14.02 -18.90
N SER A 189 -1.76 13.13 -17.95
CA SER A 189 -3.02 12.48 -17.58
C SER A 189 -3.24 12.63 -16.09
N SER A 190 -4.35 13.25 -15.70
CA SER A 190 -4.77 13.34 -14.32
C SER A 190 -5.85 12.32 -14.05
N SER A 191 -5.65 11.51 -13.03
CA SER A 191 -6.62 10.51 -12.60
C SER A 191 -7.13 10.84 -11.20
N ARG A 192 -8.42 10.67 -11.03
CA ARG A 192 -9.09 10.71 -9.75
C ARG A 192 -9.79 9.37 -9.56
N GLU A 193 -9.20 8.55 -8.73
CA GLU A 193 -9.76 7.24 -8.41
C GLU A 193 -10.66 7.37 -7.18
N TYR A 194 -11.98 7.28 -7.43
CA TYR A 194 -12.98 7.08 -6.40
C TYR A 194 -13.18 5.59 -6.20
N THR A 195 -12.61 5.07 -5.16
CA THR A 195 -13.03 3.78 -4.65
C THR A 195 -14.08 4.04 -3.59
N ASP A 196 -15.33 3.66 -3.83
CA ASP A 196 -16.38 3.71 -2.81
C ASP A 196 -16.05 2.67 -1.73
N GLN A 197 -15.19 3.07 -0.80
CA GLN A 197 -14.74 2.25 0.32
C GLN A 197 -15.52 2.54 1.59
N GLN A 198 -16.30 3.62 1.61
CA GLN A 198 -17.08 3.95 2.79
C GLN A 198 -18.18 2.90 2.99
N ARG A 199 -18.12 2.22 4.09
CA ARG A 199 -19.12 1.21 4.46
C ARG A 199 -19.22 1.02 5.95
N PHE A 200 -20.45 0.81 6.37
CA PHE A 200 -20.80 0.43 7.72
C PHE A 200 -21.36 -0.98 7.71
N GLY A 201 -20.98 -1.78 8.66
CA GLY A 201 -21.38 -3.19 8.65
C GLY A 201 -21.54 -3.77 10.05
N ILE A 202 -22.38 -4.79 10.13
CA ILE A 202 -22.57 -5.60 11.32
C ILE A 202 -22.20 -7.03 10.95
N ARG A 203 -21.35 -7.67 11.75
CA ARG A 203 -20.99 -9.09 11.59
C ARG A 203 -21.40 -9.84 12.85
N LEU A 204 -22.12 -10.93 12.65
CA LEU A 204 -22.36 -11.94 13.68
C LEU A 204 -21.49 -13.16 13.39
N SER A 205 -20.79 -13.64 14.38
CA SER A 205 -19.96 -14.85 14.28
C SER A 205 -20.26 -15.74 15.46
N TYR A 206 -20.67 -16.98 15.19
CA TYR A 206 -20.90 -17.99 16.21
C TYR A 206 -20.02 -19.20 15.95
N GLN A 207 -19.27 -19.60 16.97
CA GLN A 207 -18.38 -20.76 16.90
C GLN A 207 -19.06 -21.95 17.60
N PHE A 208 -19.46 -22.92 16.80
CA PHE A 208 -19.98 -24.18 17.30
C PHE A 208 -18.84 -25.04 17.84
N ASN A 209 -19.09 -25.76 18.94
CA ASN A 209 -18.11 -26.68 19.53
C ASN A 209 -16.74 -26.06 19.83
N ALA A 210 -16.72 -24.89 20.43
CA ALA A 210 -15.50 -24.24 20.94
C ALA A 210 -14.85 -24.99 22.11
N THR A 211 -15.18 -26.27 22.35
CA THR A 211 -14.46 -27.13 23.27
C THR A 211 -13.01 -27.26 22.76
N LYS A 212 -12.07 -26.90 23.60
CA LYS A 212 -10.64 -27.19 23.39
C LYS A 212 -10.53 -28.64 22.95
N SER A 213 -9.98 -28.89 21.78
CA SER A 213 -9.67 -30.24 21.36
C SER A 213 -8.91 -30.95 22.47
N LYS A 214 -9.44 -31.99 23.03
CA LYS A 214 -8.73 -32.87 23.97
C LYS A 214 -7.62 -33.67 23.28
N TYR A 215 -7.46 -33.49 22.02
CA TYR A 215 -6.42 -34.13 21.24
C TYR A 215 -5.08 -33.43 21.52
N ASN A 216 -4.42 -33.86 22.57
CA ASN A 216 -3.00 -33.67 22.74
C ASN A 216 -2.35 -34.63 21.73
N GLY A 217 -2.07 -34.13 20.52
CA GLY A 217 -1.54 -34.93 19.42
C GLY A 217 -0.31 -35.78 19.81
N THR A 218 -0.56 -36.96 20.29
CA THR A 218 0.39 -38.06 20.15
C THR A 218 0.28 -38.50 18.68
N GLY A 219 1.13 -37.93 17.86
CA GLY A 219 1.18 -38.29 16.44
C GLY A 219 1.38 -39.79 16.29
N ALA A 220 0.55 -40.41 15.48
CA ALA A 220 0.84 -41.69 14.89
C ALA A 220 2.13 -41.52 14.06
N GLY A 221 3.27 -41.94 14.60
CA GLY A 221 4.57 -41.76 13.93
C GLY A 221 5.78 -42.00 14.86
N ALA A 222 5.68 -42.85 15.85
CA ALA A 222 6.85 -43.38 16.54
C ALA A 222 6.80 -44.91 16.44
N SER A 223 7.38 -45.41 15.38
CA SER A 223 7.85 -46.80 15.23
C SER A 223 9.20 -46.76 14.52
#